data_1e7d903c38b01fed4a85b6982dc17622
#
_entry.id   1e7d903c38b01fed4a85b6982dc17622
#
_cell.length_a   1.000
_cell.length_b   1.000
_cell.length_c   1.000
_cell.angle_alpha   90.00
_cell.angle_beta   90.00
_cell.angle_gamma   90.00
#
_symmetry.space_group_name_H-M   'P 1'
#
loop_
_entity.id
_entity.type
_entity.pdbx_description
1 polymer ?
#
loop_
_entity_poly.entity_id
_entity_poly.type
_entity_poly.pdbx_seq_one_letter_code
_entity_poly.pdbx_strand_id
1 'polypeptide(L)'
;MTNIHSFCHMKSNRILLNGKLVYFQEPEIPFAEFAIGAYRFLGISYPKFFKMDALCKLAFLAAEYILKDTDFLDSVGRNKTGLVFSNRSSSLETDRLHAASIKDKNNYFPSPSVFVYTLPNIGIGEICIRHQLTGENAFFVSPVFDAERMSLYVNQLM
;
A
#
# COMPACT_ATOMS: atom_id res chain seq x y z
N MET A 1 -12.14 22.59 -5.49
CA MET A 1 -10.82 22.56 -4.83
C MET A 1 -10.70 21.27 -4.06
N THR A 2 -9.68 20.50 -4.34
CA THR A 2 -9.40 19.26 -3.61
C THR A 2 -8.81 19.62 -2.24
N ASN A 3 -9.36 19.05 -1.17
CA ASN A 3 -8.86 19.24 0.19
C ASN A 3 -8.19 17.97 0.69
N ILE A 4 -7.06 18.11 1.38
CA ILE A 4 -6.43 16.99 2.10
C ILE A 4 -7.03 16.92 3.50
N HIS A 5 -7.83 15.90 3.78
CA HIS A 5 -8.45 15.69 5.09
C HIS A 5 -7.52 14.98 6.07
N SER A 6 -6.70 14.06 5.59
CA SER A 6 -5.75 13.31 6.41
C SER A 6 -4.56 12.86 5.58
N PHE A 7 -3.41 12.70 6.22
CA PHE A 7 -2.21 12.16 5.59
C PHE A 7 -1.41 11.29 6.56
N CYS A 8 -0.81 10.24 6.02
CA CYS A 8 0.08 9.33 6.74
C CYS A 8 1.48 9.38 6.10
N HIS A 9 2.50 9.52 6.93
CA HIS A 9 3.90 9.51 6.51
C HIS A 9 4.65 8.40 7.23
N MET A 10 5.27 7.48 6.48
CA MET A 10 6.07 6.38 7.01
C MET A 10 7.51 6.50 6.53
N LYS A 11 8.45 6.63 7.46
CA LYS A 11 9.89 6.74 7.17
C LYS A 11 10.71 6.35 8.41
N SER A 12 11.84 5.67 8.20
CA SER A 12 12.82 5.36 9.26
C SER A 12 12.15 4.79 10.51
N ASN A 13 11.35 3.74 10.34
CA ASN A 13 10.60 3.05 11.40
C ASN A 13 9.68 3.96 12.23
N ARG A 14 9.16 5.01 11.62
CA ARG A 14 8.20 5.93 12.24
C ARG A 14 6.97 6.11 11.36
N ILE A 15 5.81 6.19 11.99
CA ILE A 15 4.53 6.50 11.35
C ILE A 15 3.99 7.78 11.96
N LEU A 16 3.78 8.77 11.11
CA LEU A 16 3.12 10.01 11.48
C LEU A 16 1.75 10.09 10.80
N LEU A 17 0.72 10.35 11.59
CA LEU A 17 -0.63 10.64 11.09
C LEU A 17 -0.95 12.10 11.37
N ASN A 18 -1.22 12.85 10.31
CA ASN A 18 -1.47 14.30 10.38
C ASN A 18 -0.35 15.06 11.12
N GLY A 19 0.91 14.64 10.89
CA GLY A 19 2.11 15.22 11.50
C GLY A 19 2.40 14.76 12.95
N LYS A 20 1.52 13.98 13.57
CA LYS A 20 1.73 13.41 14.92
C LYS A 20 2.33 12.02 14.82
N LEU A 21 3.35 11.73 15.65
CA LEU A 21 3.93 10.39 15.77
C LEU A 21 2.92 9.46 16.43
N VAL A 22 2.49 8.42 15.71
CA VAL A 22 1.49 7.43 16.19
C VAL A 22 2.09 6.06 16.44
N TYR A 23 3.20 5.72 15.76
CA TYR A 23 3.94 4.49 16.00
C TYR A 23 5.42 4.67 15.64
N PHE A 24 6.31 4.06 16.41
CA PHE A 24 7.75 4.02 16.10
C PHE A 24 8.39 2.77 16.67
N GLN A 25 9.55 2.42 16.13
CA GLN A 25 10.39 1.32 16.59
C GLN A 25 11.85 1.78 16.68
N GLU A 26 12.44 1.63 17.86
CA GLU A 26 13.88 1.88 18.12
C GLU A 26 14.48 0.66 18.84
N PRO A 27 15.72 0.25 18.48
CA PRO A 27 16.51 0.76 17.35
C PRO A 27 15.81 0.51 16.00
N GLU A 28 16.30 1.14 14.92
CA GLU A 28 15.80 0.91 13.58
C GLU A 28 16.01 -0.55 13.16
N ILE A 29 14.95 -1.19 12.67
CA ILE A 29 14.89 -2.59 12.27
C ILE A 29 14.50 -2.70 10.79
N PRO A 30 14.69 -3.87 10.15
CA PRO A 30 14.23 -4.09 8.78
C PRO A 30 12.73 -3.81 8.62
N PHE A 31 12.34 -3.26 7.46
CA PHE A 31 10.94 -2.90 7.17
C PHE A 31 9.96 -4.05 7.40
N ALA A 32 10.34 -5.29 7.07
CA ALA A 32 9.47 -6.45 7.24
C ALA A 32 9.05 -6.65 8.71
N GLU A 33 9.97 -6.46 9.64
CA GLU A 33 9.72 -6.58 11.09
C GLU A 33 8.94 -5.36 11.60
N PHE A 34 9.34 -4.15 11.18
CA PHE A 34 8.63 -2.92 11.49
C PHE A 34 7.15 -2.99 11.05
N ALA A 35 6.89 -3.47 9.83
CA ALA A 35 5.53 -3.58 9.29
C ALA A 35 4.66 -4.54 10.13
N ILE A 36 5.22 -5.64 10.62
CA ILE A 36 4.51 -6.57 11.53
C ILE A 36 4.20 -5.90 12.86
N GLY A 37 5.16 -5.16 13.43
CA GLY A 37 4.97 -4.40 14.65
C GLY A 37 3.87 -3.35 14.51
N ALA A 38 3.93 -2.55 13.45
CA ALA A 38 2.93 -1.53 13.13
C ALA A 38 1.52 -2.12 12.92
N TYR A 39 1.44 -3.27 12.23
CA TYR A 39 0.18 -4.00 12.04
C TYR A 39 -0.41 -4.49 13.38
N ARG A 40 0.42 -5.05 14.26
CA ARG A 40 -0.02 -5.50 15.59
C ARG A 40 -0.50 -4.34 16.46
N PHE A 41 0.20 -3.21 16.39
CA PHE A 41 -0.16 -2.00 17.11
C PHE A 41 -1.53 -1.45 16.67
N LEU A 42 -1.89 -1.58 15.39
CA LEU A 42 -3.23 -1.23 14.91
C LEU A 42 -4.35 -2.06 15.55
N GLY A 43 -4.06 -3.26 16.04
CA GLY A 43 -5.05 -4.14 16.67
C GLY A 43 -6.10 -4.70 15.71
N ILE A 44 -5.81 -4.71 14.40
CA ILE A 44 -6.71 -5.20 13.34
C ILE A 44 -6.46 -6.67 13.03
N SER A 45 -7.43 -7.34 12.42
CA SER A 45 -7.31 -8.72 11.94
C SER A 45 -7.49 -8.77 10.42
N TYR A 46 -6.40 -9.08 9.71
CA TYR A 46 -6.38 -9.34 8.27
C TYR A 46 -5.25 -10.33 7.94
N PRO A 47 -5.48 -11.66 8.03
CA PRO A 47 -4.42 -12.66 7.90
C PRO A 47 -3.64 -12.63 6.58
N LYS A 48 -4.24 -12.14 5.50
CA LYS A 48 -3.56 -11.95 4.21
C LYS A 48 -2.37 -10.98 4.30
N PHE A 49 -2.36 -10.04 5.27
CA PHE A 49 -1.26 -9.09 5.49
C PHE A 49 0.11 -9.78 5.55
N PHE A 50 0.19 -10.93 6.23
CA PHE A 50 1.46 -11.66 6.40
C PHE A 50 2.00 -12.27 5.09
N LYS A 51 1.15 -12.44 4.08
CA LYS A 51 1.53 -12.95 2.75
C LYS A 51 1.88 -11.85 1.75
N MET A 52 1.57 -10.60 2.05
CA MET A 52 1.86 -9.45 1.20
C MET A 52 3.36 -9.21 1.06
N ASP A 53 3.78 -8.70 -0.09
CA ASP A 53 5.12 -8.15 -0.28
C ASP A 53 5.30 -6.80 0.47
N ALA A 54 6.51 -6.24 0.41
CA ALA A 54 6.84 -5.01 1.12
C ALA A 54 6.02 -3.80 0.63
N LEU A 55 5.80 -3.70 -0.69
CA LEU A 55 5.03 -2.61 -1.29
C LEU A 55 3.57 -2.66 -0.82
N CYS A 56 2.94 -3.83 -0.88
CA CYS A 56 1.57 -4.01 -0.44
C CYS A 56 1.41 -3.79 1.06
N LYS A 57 2.36 -4.27 1.89
CA LYS A 57 2.34 -4.00 3.34
C LYS A 57 2.41 -2.51 3.65
N LEU A 58 3.29 -1.77 2.95
CA LEU A 58 3.41 -0.32 3.14
C LEU A 58 2.11 0.40 2.80
N ALA A 59 1.55 0.10 1.63
CA ALA A 59 0.30 0.70 1.15
C ALA A 59 -0.90 0.35 2.06
N PHE A 60 -1.01 -0.92 2.44
CA PHE A 60 -2.06 -1.41 3.33
C PHE A 60 -2.00 -0.71 4.70
N LEU A 61 -0.82 -0.63 5.33
CA LEU A 61 -0.64 0.06 6.60
C LEU A 61 -1.02 1.54 6.49
N ALA A 62 -0.58 2.23 5.42
CA ALA A 62 -0.93 3.64 5.23
C ALA A 62 -2.44 3.83 5.15
N ALA A 63 -3.15 2.99 4.41
CA ALA A 63 -4.60 3.02 4.32
C ALA A 63 -5.28 2.76 5.68
N GLU A 64 -4.84 1.72 6.40
CA GLU A 64 -5.41 1.39 7.72
C GLU A 64 -5.19 2.53 8.74
N TYR A 65 -4.00 3.17 8.76
CA TYR A 65 -3.75 4.30 9.65
C TYR A 65 -4.58 5.54 9.29
N ILE A 66 -4.82 5.80 8.00
CA ILE A 66 -5.66 6.93 7.55
C ILE A 66 -7.13 6.69 7.85
N LEU A 67 -7.60 5.46 7.66
CA LEU A 67 -9.02 5.09 7.79
C LEU A 67 -9.42 4.67 9.20
N LYS A 68 -8.44 4.47 10.10
CA LYS A 68 -8.70 4.10 11.47
C LYS A 68 -9.49 5.19 12.20
N ASP A 69 -10.49 4.76 12.95
CA ASP A 69 -11.30 5.64 13.82
C ASP A 69 -11.98 6.80 13.06
N THR A 70 -12.28 6.59 11.76
CA THR A 70 -13.02 7.56 10.94
C THR A 70 -14.29 6.92 10.36
N ASP A 71 -15.31 7.72 10.18
CA ASP A 71 -16.53 7.40 9.46
C ASP A 71 -16.48 7.82 7.97
N PHE A 72 -15.29 8.17 7.48
CA PHE A 72 -15.08 8.71 6.13
C PHE A 72 -15.71 7.82 5.04
N LEU A 73 -15.45 6.51 5.08
CA LEU A 73 -15.98 5.58 4.07
C LEU A 73 -17.50 5.45 4.13
N ASP A 74 -18.09 5.60 5.29
CA ASP A 74 -19.55 5.53 5.46
C ASP A 74 -20.21 6.85 5.06
N SER A 75 -19.54 7.98 5.30
CA SER A 75 -20.05 9.31 4.93
C SER A 75 -19.93 9.60 3.43
N VAL A 76 -18.83 9.21 2.79
CA VAL A 76 -18.61 9.42 1.34
C VAL A 76 -19.25 8.34 0.49
N GLY A 77 -19.24 7.10 0.97
CA GLY A 77 -19.68 5.90 0.26
C GLY A 77 -18.50 5.16 -0.41
N ARG A 78 -18.49 3.84 -0.23
CA ARG A 78 -17.43 2.96 -0.74
C ARG A 78 -17.34 2.91 -2.26
N ASN A 79 -18.45 3.13 -2.95
CA ASN A 79 -18.53 3.21 -4.41
C ASN A 79 -18.07 4.57 -4.97
N LYS A 80 -17.91 5.57 -4.12
CA LYS A 80 -17.42 6.91 -4.47
C LYS A 80 -15.98 7.14 -3.98
N THR A 81 -15.38 6.14 -3.34
CA THR A 81 -14.01 6.20 -2.83
C THR A 81 -13.09 5.48 -3.80
N GLY A 82 -12.16 6.21 -4.39
CA GLY A 82 -11.15 5.69 -5.32
C GLY A 82 -9.76 5.63 -4.68
N LEU A 83 -8.86 4.83 -5.29
CA LEU A 83 -7.47 4.70 -4.89
C LEU A 83 -6.55 5.04 -6.05
N VAL A 84 -5.69 6.02 -5.85
CA VAL A 84 -4.70 6.42 -6.86
C VAL A 84 -3.29 6.30 -6.27
N PHE A 85 -2.48 5.42 -6.84
CA PHE A 85 -1.14 5.13 -6.37
C PHE A 85 -0.09 5.59 -7.37
N SER A 86 1.07 5.94 -6.86
CA SER A 86 2.26 6.20 -7.67
C SER A 86 3.50 5.68 -6.97
N ASN A 87 4.40 5.05 -7.73
CA ASN A 87 5.75 4.75 -7.27
C ASN A 87 6.75 4.87 -8.41
N ARG A 88 8.04 4.68 -8.08
CA ARG A 88 9.14 4.79 -9.03
C ARG A 88 9.48 3.47 -9.72
N SER A 89 9.27 2.35 -9.04
CA SER A 89 9.92 1.09 -9.40
C SER A 89 8.94 -0.04 -9.70
N SER A 90 7.63 0.27 -9.83
CA SER A 90 6.62 -0.78 -10.01
C SER A 90 6.74 -1.84 -8.89
N SER A 91 6.73 -3.11 -9.24
CA SER A 91 6.90 -4.30 -8.39
C SER A 91 8.32 -4.88 -8.43
N LEU A 92 9.34 -4.09 -8.77
CA LEU A 92 10.69 -4.54 -9.12
C LEU A 92 11.31 -5.52 -8.11
N GLU A 93 11.09 -5.35 -6.81
CA GLU A 93 11.62 -6.24 -5.78
C GLU A 93 11.05 -7.65 -5.93
N THR A 94 9.73 -7.75 -6.06
CA THR A 94 9.02 -9.01 -6.23
C THR A 94 9.27 -9.62 -7.61
N ASP A 95 9.43 -8.81 -8.66
CA ASP A 95 9.81 -9.27 -10.00
C ASP A 95 11.17 -9.95 -9.98
N ARG A 96 12.14 -9.41 -9.25
CA ARG A 96 13.46 -10.02 -9.07
C ARG A 96 13.38 -11.35 -8.33
N LEU A 97 12.58 -11.44 -7.27
CA LEU A 97 12.36 -12.69 -6.53
C LEU A 97 11.71 -13.74 -7.43
N HIS A 98 10.69 -13.35 -8.20
CA HIS A 98 10.04 -14.24 -9.14
C HIS A 98 11.00 -14.71 -10.24
N ALA A 99 11.72 -13.78 -10.87
CA ALA A 99 12.72 -14.11 -11.89
C ALA A 99 13.81 -15.07 -11.37
N ALA A 100 14.26 -14.88 -10.13
CA ALA A 100 15.22 -15.79 -9.50
C ALA A 100 14.66 -17.21 -9.34
N SER A 101 13.36 -17.36 -9.01
CA SER A 101 12.71 -18.65 -8.81
C SER A 101 12.53 -19.48 -10.11
N ILE A 102 12.60 -18.81 -11.27
CA ILE A 102 12.42 -19.46 -12.59
C ILE A 102 13.71 -19.53 -13.43
N LYS A 103 14.83 -19.05 -12.86
CA LYS A 103 16.11 -18.95 -13.57
C LYS A 103 16.74 -20.30 -13.88
N ASP A 104 16.64 -21.25 -12.96
CA ASP A 104 17.21 -22.59 -13.12
C ASP A 104 16.17 -23.53 -13.76
N LYS A 105 16.43 -23.95 -15.01
CA LYS A 105 15.55 -24.85 -15.75
C LYS A 105 15.48 -26.26 -15.16
N ASN A 106 16.47 -26.66 -14.36
CA ASN A 106 16.49 -27.96 -13.70
C ASN A 106 15.82 -27.95 -12.33
N ASN A 107 15.58 -26.75 -11.79
CA ASN A 107 14.94 -26.54 -10.49
C ASN A 107 13.90 -25.42 -10.62
N TYR A 108 12.87 -25.69 -11.43
CA TYR A 108 11.83 -24.72 -11.78
C TYR A 108 10.60 -24.91 -10.89
N PHE A 109 10.54 -24.15 -9.80
CA PHE A 109 9.40 -24.16 -8.87
C PHE A 109 8.92 -22.72 -8.58
N PRO A 110 8.27 -22.06 -9.55
CA PRO A 110 7.76 -20.72 -9.34
C PRO A 110 6.67 -20.72 -8.24
N SER A 111 6.76 -19.77 -7.32
CA SER A 111 5.75 -19.59 -6.30
C SER A 111 4.57 -18.78 -6.87
N PRO A 112 3.35 -19.36 -6.94
CA PRO A 112 2.17 -18.61 -7.39
C PRO A 112 1.89 -17.38 -6.52
N SER A 113 2.18 -17.45 -5.22
CA SER A 113 2.00 -16.32 -4.31
C SER A 113 2.98 -15.18 -4.61
N VAL A 114 4.22 -15.47 -4.97
CA VAL A 114 5.18 -14.43 -5.40
C VAL A 114 4.74 -13.82 -6.73
N PHE A 115 4.28 -14.65 -7.68
CA PHE A 115 3.81 -14.16 -8.97
C PHE A 115 2.67 -13.15 -8.84
N VAL A 116 1.72 -13.36 -7.94
CA VAL A 116 0.60 -12.42 -7.72
C VAL A 116 1.12 -11.02 -7.37
N TYR A 117 2.17 -10.91 -6.57
CA TYR A 117 2.73 -9.62 -6.15
C TYR A 117 3.70 -9.00 -7.19
N THR A 118 3.91 -9.60 -8.36
CA THR A 118 4.55 -8.94 -9.50
C THR A 118 3.60 -7.95 -10.19
N LEU A 119 2.32 -7.98 -9.87
CA LEU A 119 1.35 -7.01 -10.36
C LEU A 119 1.36 -5.77 -9.46
N PRO A 120 1.81 -4.60 -9.93
CA PRO A 120 2.01 -3.43 -9.06
C PRO A 120 0.71 -2.89 -8.43
N ASN A 121 -0.43 -3.16 -9.06
CA ASN A 121 -1.75 -2.74 -8.58
C ASN A 121 -2.38 -3.71 -7.56
N ILE A 122 -1.71 -4.82 -7.22
CA ILE A 122 -2.29 -5.79 -6.28
C ILE A 122 -2.53 -5.18 -4.89
N GLY A 123 -1.66 -4.23 -4.47
CA GLY A 123 -1.84 -3.50 -3.21
C GLY A 123 -3.13 -2.68 -3.18
N ILE A 124 -3.52 -2.07 -4.31
CA ILE A 124 -4.82 -1.41 -4.45
C ILE A 124 -5.94 -2.43 -4.27
N GLY A 125 -5.85 -3.57 -4.96
CA GLY A 125 -6.85 -4.65 -4.88
C GLY A 125 -7.04 -5.17 -3.45
N GLU A 126 -5.96 -5.37 -2.69
CA GLU A 126 -6.03 -5.81 -1.29
C GLU A 126 -6.74 -4.78 -0.39
N ILE A 127 -6.47 -3.48 -0.58
CA ILE A 127 -7.14 -2.41 0.15
C ILE A 127 -8.63 -2.33 -0.26
N CYS A 128 -8.93 -2.41 -1.56
CA CYS A 128 -10.30 -2.44 -2.05
C CYS A 128 -11.11 -3.60 -1.46
N ILE A 129 -10.54 -4.80 -1.42
CA ILE A 129 -11.17 -5.97 -0.80
C ILE A 129 -11.40 -5.75 0.70
N ARG A 130 -10.38 -5.25 1.39
CA ARG A 130 -10.42 -5.00 2.84
C ARG A 130 -11.52 -4.03 3.24
N HIS A 131 -11.65 -2.93 2.49
CA HIS A 131 -12.57 -1.84 2.80
C HIS A 131 -13.83 -1.83 1.91
N GLN A 132 -13.99 -2.85 1.04
CA GLN A 132 -15.14 -2.98 0.12
C GLN A 132 -15.30 -1.77 -0.81
N LEU A 133 -14.16 -1.22 -1.29
CA LEU A 133 -14.15 -0.09 -2.20
C LEU A 133 -14.44 -0.55 -3.63
N THR A 134 -15.36 0.10 -4.30
CA THR A 134 -15.75 -0.20 -5.69
C THR A 134 -15.66 1.01 -6.61
N GLY A 135 -15.07 2.11 -6.12
CA GLY A 135 -14.77 3.28 -6.94
C GLY A 135 -13.56 3.08 -7.84
N GLU A 136 -13.22 4.12 -8.57
CA GLU A 136 -12.12 4.13 -9.56
C GLU A 136 -10.77 3.91 -8.88
N ASN A 137 -9.87 3.19 -9.57
CA ASN A 137 -8.51 3.02 -9.08
C ASN A 137 -7.48 3.10 -10.22
N ALA A 138 -6.29 3.61 -9.89
CA ALA A 138 -5.18 3.71 -10.83
C ALA A 138 -3.84 3.56 -10.15
N PHE A 139 -2.87 3.00 -10.87
CA PHE A 139 -1.49 2.88 -10.44
C PHE A 139 -0.56 3.49 -11.49
N PHE A 140 0.22 4.49 -11.10
CA PHE A 140 1.19 5.17 -11.96
C PHE A 140 2.61 4.76 -11.61
N VAL A 141 3.41 4.44 -12.62
CA VAL A 141 4.85 4.27 -12.48
C VAL A 141 5.54 5.47 -13.12
N SER A 142 6.30 6.23 -12.32
CA SER A 142 6.99 7.43 -12.77
C SER A 142 8.36 7.56 -12.10
N PRO A 143 9.42 7.96 -12.81
CA PRO A 143 10.75 8.09 -12.24
C PRO A 143 10.85 9.09 -11.10
N VAL A 144 9.96 10.08 -11.08
CA VAL A 144 9.78 11.05 -10.00
C VAL A 144 8.30 11.20 -9.67
N PHE A 145 8.00 11.55 -8.42
CA PHE A 145 6.63 11.84 -8.02
C PHE A 145 6.15 13.14 -8.70
N ASP A 146 5.09 13.02 -9.46
CA ASP A 146 4.47 14.12 -10.20
C ASP A 146 3.14 14.50 -9.52
N ALA A 147 3.24 15.45 -8.59
CA ALA A 147 2.08 15.90 -7.81
C ALA A 147 1.01 16.58 -8.67
N GLU A 148 1.42 17.32 -9.72
CA GLU A 148 0.51 18.00 -10.63
C GLU A 148 -0.32 16.99 -11.41
N ARG A 149 0.33 16.01 -12.02
CA ARG A 149 -0.33 14.92 -12.77
C ARG A 149 -1.29 14.13 -11.88
N MET A 150 -0.86 13.78 -10.67
CA MET A 150 -1.70 13.06 -9.71
C MET A 150 -2.93 13.88 -9.33
N SER A 151 -2.74 15.17 -9.05
CA SER A 151 -3.83 16.10 -8.73
C SER A 151 -4.82 16.27 -9.88
N LEU A 152 -4.31 16.44 -11.11
CA LEU A 152 -5.15 16.54 -12.31
C LEU A 152 -5.99 15.27 -12.49
N TYR A 153 -5.38 14.10 -12.37
CA TYR A 153 -6.10 12.82 -12.50
C TYR A 153 -7.19 12.67 -11.43
N VAL A 154 -6.86 12.93 -10.16
CA VAL A 154 -7.84 12.86 -9.06
C VAL A 154 -9.00 13.84 -9.28
N ASN A 155 -8.72 15.07 -9.74
CA ASN A 155 -9.76 16.07 -10.02
C ASN A 155 -10.67 15.69 -11.21
N GLN A 156 -10.19 14.85 -12.14
CA GLN A 156 -11.01 14.33 -13.24
C GLN A 156 -11.95 13.20 -12.80
N LEU A 157 -11.64 12.52 -11.70
CA LEU A 157 -12.47 11.44 -11.16
C LEU A 157 -13.60 11.94 -10.24
N MET A 158 -13.48 13.16 -9.75
CA MET A 158 -14.48 13.80 -8.86
C MET A 158 -15.55 14.54 -9.65
#